data_072581ad91292417237d599b7e41b4a7
#
_entry.id   072581ad91292417237d599b7e41b4a7
#
_cell.length_a   1.000
_cell.length_b   1.000
_cell.length_c   1.000
_cell.angle_alpha   90.00
_cell.angle_beta   90.00
_cell.angle_gamma   90.00
#
_symmetry.space_group_name_H-M   'P 1'
#
loop_
_entity.id
_entity.type
_entity.pdbx_description
1 polymer ?
#
loop_
_entity_poly.entity_id
_entity_poly.type
_entity_poly.pdbx_seq_one_letter_code
_entity_poly.pdbx_strand_id
1 'polypeptide(L)'
;LFMSMTVTLVRYALGSGLDPAAAMSQVNAMLEAHNPGNMFVTLFLALYDPQSGELSYANGGHCPPYIIDAASDAPPRMLDKLSGPLVGVIPDMEYTLFTDTLKEQETCLLFTDGVTEAMNGDKELYGEARLQDFLAAHRGASPRELLTLIFSELVRFRGEEPQSDDITMLAFCRTHSASVAQPASPRTSS
;
A
#
# COMPACT_ATOMS: atom_id res chain seq x y z
N LEU A 1 -22.23 -2.74 0.18
CA LEU A 1 -22.43 -3.62 1.36
C LEU A 1 -21.21 -4.54 1.56
N PHE A 2 -20.73 -5.29 0.55
CA PHE A 2 -19.60 -6.23 0.68
C PHE A 2 -18.30 -5.53 1.12
N MET A 3 -17.94 -4.40 0.51
CA MET A 3 -16.78 -3.59 0.93
C MET A 3 -16.89 -3.08 2.36
N SER A 4 -18.06 -2.60 2.79
CA SER A 4 -18.26 -2.12 4.17
C SER A 4 -18.11 -3.25 5.18
N MET A 5 -18.58 -4.45 4.84
CA MET A 5 -18.38 -5.66 5.64
C MET A 5 -16.89 -6.02 5.71
N THR A 6 -16.19 -6.04 4.58
CA THR A 6 -14.75 -6.32 4.52
C THR A 6 -13.96 -5.38 5.43
N VAL A 7 -14.19 -4.06 5.34
CA VAL A 7 -13.50 -3.06 6.18
C VAL A 7 -13.75 -3.32 7.67
N THR A 8 -14.98 -3.68 8.03
CA THR A 8 -15.33 -3.97 9.43
C THR A 8 -14.62 -5.22 9.94
N LEU A 9 -14.58 -6.28 9.13
CA LEU A 9 -13.92 -7.54 9.47
C LEU A 9 -12.40 -7.36 9.59
N VAL A 10 -11.77 -6.60 8.67
CA VAL A 10 -10.35 -6.27 8.74
C VAL A 10 -10.02 -5.53 10.04
N ARG A 11 -10.81 -4.50 10.38
CA ARG A 11 -10.61 -3.75 11.63
C ARG A 11 -10.74 -4.64 12.87
N TYR A 12 -11.72 -5.55 12.87
CA TYR A 12 -11.91 -6.49 13.95
C TYR A 12 -10.73 -7.45 14.09
N ALA A 13 -10.29 -8.07 12.99
CA ALA A 13 -9.19 -9.03 12.97
C ALA A 13 -7.86 -8.41 13.45
N LEU A 14 -7.49 -7.25 12.88
CA LEU A 14 -6.28 -6.52 13.30
C LEU A 14 -6.39 -6.00 14.73
N GLY A 15 -7.57 -5.53 15.15
CA GLY A 15 -7.84 -5.09 16.53
C GLY A 15 -7.75 -6.22 17.55
N SER A 16 -7.86 -7.47 17.13
CA SER A 16 -7.66 -8.67 17.96
C SER A 16 -6.18 -9.08 18.09
N GLY A 17 -5.27 -8.32 17.51
CA GLY A 17 -3.82 -8.56 17.59
C GLY A 17 -3.29 -9.60 16.60
N LEU A 18 -4.06 -9.94 15.57
CA LEU A 18 -3.60 -10.82 14.50
C LEU A 18 -2.59 -10.09 13.60
N ASP A 19 -1.61 -10.83 13.09
CA ASP A 19 -0.76 -10.35 12.00
C ASP A 19 -1.54 -10.23 10.68
N PRO A 20 -1.02 -9.53 9.66
CA PRO A 20 -1.71 -9.31 8.40
C PRO A 20 -2.19 -10.58 7.69
N ALA A 21 -1.40 -11.67 7.73
CA ALA A 21 -1.76 -12.91 7.06
C ALA A 21 -2.87 -13.66 7.79
N ALA A 22 -2.76 -13.79 9.11
CA ALA A 22 -3.78 -14.38 9.96
C ALA A 22 -5.09 -13.58 9.89
N ALA A 23 -5.00 -12.24 9.91
CA ALA A 23 -6.16 -11.36 9.74
C ALA A 23 -6.83 -11.56 8.38
N MET A 24 -6.05 -11.66 7.29
CA MET A 24 -6.58 -11.89 5.93
C MET A 24 -7.26 -13.26 5.82
N SER A 25 -6.65 -14.33 6.39
CA SER A 25 -7.24 -15.67 6.44
C SER A 25 -8.58 -15.67 7.17
N GLN A 26 -8.65 -15.00 8.32
CA GLN A 26 -9.91 -14.87 9.07
C GLN A 26 -10.98 -14.08 8.29
N VAL A 27 -10.59 -12.98 7.66
CA VAL A 27 -11.49 -12.17 6.82
C VAL A 27 -12.01 -12.99 5.64
N ASN A 28 -11.12 -13.76 4.98
CA ASN A 28 -11.52 -14.66 3.89
C ASN A 28 -12.58 -15.66 4.34
N ALA A 29 -12.35 -16.36 5.44
CA ALA A 29 -13.30 -17.35 5.95
C ALA A 29 -14.67 -16.75 6.28
N MET A 30 -14.68 -15.54 6.88
CA MET A 30 -15.94 -14.84 7.23
C MET A 30 -16.68 -14.34 6.00
N LEU A 31 -15.97 -13.86 4.97
CA LEU A 31 -16.59 -13.39 3.73
C LEU A 31 -17.11 -14.56 2.91
N GLU A 32 -16.33 -15.62 2.75
CA GLU A 32 -16.70 -16.80 1.96
C GLU A 32 -17.97 -17.47 2.51
N ALA A 33 -18.06 -17.69 3.83
CA ALA A 33 -19.20 -18.32 4.49
C ALA A 33 -20.54 -17.62 4.21
N HIS A 34 -20.55 -16.35 3.80
CA HIS A 34 -21.74 -15.53 3.58
C HIS A 34 -21.75 -14.89 2.19
N ASN A 35 -21.17 -15.54 1.19
CA ASN A 35 -20.96 -15.01 -0.16
C ASN A 35 -21.74 -15.74 -1.25
N PRO A 36 -23.10 -15.67 -1.28
CA PRO A 36 -23.90 -16.35 -2.29
C PRO A 36 -23.69 -15.82 -3.72
N GLY A 37 -23.10 -14.63 -3.86
CA GLY A 37 -22.84 -13.98 -5.14
C GLY A 37 -21.44 -14.19 -5.69
N ASN A 38 -20.59 -15.02 -5.06
CA ASN A 38 -19.18 -15.21 -5.41
C ASN A 38 -18.41 -13.89 -5.58
N MET A 39 -18.74 -12.90 -4.76
CA MET A 39 -18.03 -11.62 -4.73
C MET A 39 -16.64 -11.81 -4.13
N PHE A 40 -15.71 -11.03 -4.57
CA PHE A 40 -14.34 -11.04 -4.05
C PHE A 40 -13.83 -9.62 -3.82
N VAL A 41 -12.75 -9.53 -3.09
CA VAL A 41 -12.00 -8.29 -2.92
C VAL A 41 -10.51 -8.56 -3.07
N THR A 42 -9.81 -7.63 -3.72
CA THR A 42 -8.36 -7.56 -3.64
C THR A 42 -7.98 -6.80 -2.37
N LEU A 43 -7.00 -7.30 -1.64
CA LEU A 43 -6.66 -6.73 -0.35
C LEU A 43 -5.15 -6.73 -0.10
N PHE A 44 -4.60 -5.60 0.29
CA PHE A 44 -3.26 -5.47 0.82
C PHE A 44 -3.36 -5.03 2.29
N LEU A 45 -2.91 -5.86 3.21
CA LEU A 45 -2.86 -5.55 4.63
C LEU A 45 -1.41 -5.43 5.08
N ALA A 46 -1.11 -4.38 5.84
CA ALA A 46 0.21 -4.18 6.39
C ALA A 46 0.16 -3.59 7.80
N LEU A 47 1.12 -4.01 8.62
CA LEU A 47 1.47 -3.38 9.89
C LEU A 47 2.88 -2.77 9.73
N TYR A 48 2.99 -1.49 10.04
CA TYR A 48 4.23 -0.74 9.94
C TYR A 48 4.69 -0.29 11.33
N ASP A 49 5.91 -0.65 11.70
CA ASP A 49 6.57 -0.13 12.90
C ASP A 49 7.47 1.07 12.51
N PRO A 50 7.10 2.31 12.90
CA PRO A 50 7.88 3.49 12.55
C PRO A 50 9.25 3.56 13.24
N GLN A 51 9.48 2.81 14.31
CA GLN A 51 10.77 2.80 15.03
C GLN A 51 11.79 1.94 14.29
N SER A 52 11.46 0.69 14.03
CA SER A 52 12.34 -0.25 13.32
C SER A 52 12.31 -0.03 11.80
N GLY A 53 11.19 0.45 11.26
CA GLY A 53 10.90 0.50 9.83
C GLY A 53 10.39 -0.81 9.29
N GLU A 54 10.14 -1.81 10.14
CA GLU A 54 9.58 -3.09 9.72
C GLU A 54 8.18 -2.93 9.16
N LEU A 55 7.95 -3.57 8.03
CA LEU A 55 6.66 -3.66 7.35
C LEU A 55 6.28 -5.13 7.21
N SER A 56 5.37 -5.61 8.06
CA SER A 56 4.79 -6.95 7.92
C SER A 56 3.54 -6.85 7.07
N TYR A 57 3.39 -7.69 6.03
CA TYR A 57 2.27 -7.56 5.11
C TYR A 57 1.76 -8.89 4.55
N ALA A 58 0.52 -8.84 4.06
CA ALA A 58 -0.09 -9.87 3.23
C ALA A 58 -0.79 -9.22 2.03
N ASN A 59 -0.65 -9.84 0.86
CA ASN A 59 -1.26 -9.40 -0.39
C ASN A 59 -2.17 -10.50 -0.96
N GLY A 60 -3.46 -10.23 -1.00
CA GLY A 60 -4.52 -11.05 -1.58
C GLY A 60 -4.97 -10.49 -2.94
N GLY A 61 -4.05 -10.41 -3.91
CA GLY A 61 -4.35 -10.00 -5.29
C GLY A 61 -4.48 -8.50 -5.53
N HIS A 62 -4.06 -7.66 -4.60
CA HIS A 62 -4.06 -6.20 -4.78
C HIS A 62 -2.80 -5.71 -5.48
N CYS A 63 -2.86 -4.52 -6.11
CA CYS A 63 -1.71 -3.86 -6.72
C CYS A 63 -0.55 -3.79 -5.73
N PRO A 64 0.65 -4.31 -6.08
CA PRO A 64 1.78 -4.32 -5.17
C PRO A 64 2.29 -2.89 -4.94
N PRO A 65 2.53 -2.49 -3.67
CA PRO A 65 3.09 -1.18 -3.37
C PRO A 65 4.48 -0.98 -3.95
N TYR A 66 4.82 0.25 -4.31
CA TYR A 66 6.17 0.66 -4.64
C TYR A 66 6.92 1.21 -3.43
N ILE A 67 8.20 0.85 -3.33
CA ILE A 67 9.16 1.48 -2.42
C ILE A 67 10.14 2.29 -3.25
N ILE A 68 10.21 3.58 -2.94
CA ILE A 68 10.99 4.59 -3.68
C ILE A 68 12.09 5.08 -2.74
N ASP A 69 13.34 4.89 -3.12
CA ASP A 69 14.52 5.36 -2.35
C ASP A 69 14.99 6.70 -2.91
N ALA A 70 14.86 7.76 -2.10
CA ALA A 70 15.30 9.10 -2.49
C ALA A 70 16.82 9.23 -2.58
N ALA A 71 17.57 8.36 -1.90
CA ALA A 71 19.03 8.40 -1.85
C ALA A 71 19.72 7.53 -2.92
N SER A 72 18.96 6.77 -3.69
CA SER A 72 19.47 5.80 -4.66
C SER A 72 19.00 6.09 -6.08
N ASP A 73 19.88 5.82 -7.07
CA ASP A 73 19.50 5.84 -8.49
C ASP A 73 18.86 4.55 -8.98
N ALA A 74 18.73 3.56 -8.10
CA ALA A 74 18.01 2.32 -8.41
C ALA A 74 16.54 2.60 -8.75
N PRO A 75 15.91 1.82 -9.65
CA PRO A 75 14.49 1.94 -9.93
C PRO A 75 13.68 1.63 -8.67
N PRO A 76 12.47 2.21 -8.55
CA PRO A 76 11.52 1.83 -7.51
C PRO A 76 11.29 0.32 -7.49
N ARG A 77 11.32 -0.29 -6.30
CA ARG A 77 11.08 -1.72 -6.11
C ARG A 77 9.63 -1.98 -5.70
N MET A 78 9.06 -3.08 -6.12
CA MET A 78 7.72 -3.50 -5.74
C MET A 78 7.74 -4.52 -4.61
N LEU A 79 6.72 -4.49 -3.76
CA LEU A 79 6.39 -5.56 -2.81
C LEU A 79 5.49 -6.59 -3.53
N ASP A 80 6.05 -7.27 -4.51
CA ASP A 80 5.35 -8.10 -5.51
C ASP A 80 5.00 -9.52 -5.04
N LYS A 81 5.33 -9.88 -3.80
CA LYS A 81 5.01 -11.20 -3.26
C LYS A 81 3.51 -11.31 -2.98
N LEU A 82 2.88 -12.30 -3.61
CA LEU A 82 1.49 -12.65 -3.34
C LEU A 82 1.40 -13.62 -2.15
N SER A 83 0.57 -13.28 -1.17
CA SER A 83 0.30 -14.11 0.00
C SER A 83 -0.71 -15.22 -0.30
N GLY A 84 -1.57 -14.98 -1.25
CA GLY A 84 -2.63 -15.87 -1.69
C GLY A 84 -3.52 -15.21 -2.75
N PRO A 85 -4.60 -15.88 -3.15
CA PRO A 85 -5.56 -15.38 -4.14
C PRO A 85 -6.42 -14.24 -3.58
N LEU A 86 -7.38 -13.80 -4.40
CA LEU A 86 -8.46 -12.88 -4.02
C LEU A 86 -9.20 -13.35 -2.77
N VAL A 87 -9.59 -12.41 -1.91
CA VAL A 87 -10.20 -12.69 -0.61
C VAL A 87 -11.72 -12.85 -0.75
N GLY A 88 -12.28 -13.86 -0.07
CA GLY A 88 -13.72 -14.13 0.04
C GLY A 88 -14.26 -15.20 -0.92
N VAL A 89 -13.40 -15.96 -1.62
CA VAL A 89 -13.81 -16.91 -2.66
C VAL A 89 -13.42 -18.35 -2.37
N ILE A 90 -12.23 -18.57 -1.81
CA ILE A 90 -11.68 -19.91 -1.61
C ILE A 90 -11.83 -20.31 -0.14
N PRO A 91 -12.59 -21.40 0.16
CA PRO A 91 -12.70 -21.90 1.52
C PRO A 91 -11.34 -22.27 2.11
N ASP A 92 -11.20 -22.10 3.42
CA ASP A 92 -10.04 -22.54 4.20
C ASP A 92 -8.69 -22.02 3.67
N MET A 93 -8.69 -20.87 2.97
CA MET A 93 -7.48 -20.28 2.43
C MET A 93 -6.62 -19.66 3.53
N GLU A 94 -5.38 -20.15 3.64
CA GLU A 94 -4.34 -19.56 4.49
C GLU A 94 -3.43 -18.65 3.66
N TYR A 95 -3.24 -17.42 4.13
CA TYR A 95 -2.36 -16.44 3.49
C TYR A 95 -0.97 -16.45 4.11
N THR A 96 0.05 -16.16 3.30
CA THR A 96 1.44 -16.13 3.75
C THR A 96 1.81 -14.73 4.23
N LEU A 97 2.44 -14.65 5.41
CA LEU A 97 3.02 -13.40 5.92
C LEU A 97 4.36 -13.12 5.25
N PHE A 98 4.56 -11.90 4.82
CA PHE A 98 5.85 -11.39 4.37
C PHE A 98 6.29 -10.21 5.22
N THR A 99 7.60 -10.01 5.27
CA THR A 99 8.22 -8.87 5.94
C THR A 99 9.17 -8.16 4.98
N ASP A 100 9.26 -6.85 5.13
CA ASP A 100 10.21 -5.98 4.47
C ASP A 100 10.65 -4.89 5.46
N THR A 101 11.64 -4.11 5.09
CA THR A 101 12.08 -2.98 5.91
C THR A 101 12.11 -1.72 5.07
N LEU A 102 11.36 -0.72 5.49
CA LEU A 102 11.42 0.63 4.93
C LEU A 102 12.62 1.34 5.56
N LYS A 103 13.62 1.67 4.74
CA LYS A 103 14.80 2.42 5.19
C LYS A 103 14.45 3.90 5.38
N GLU A 104 15.32 4.63 6.06
CA GLU A 104 15.20 6.08 6.15
C GLU A 104 15.23 6.70 4.75
N GLN A 105 14.37 7.69 4.52
CA GLN A 105 14.15 8.36 3.24
C GLN A 105 13.52 7.48 2.13
N GLU A 106 13.15 6.25 2.43
CA GLU A 106 12.29 5.47 1.52
C GLU A 106 10.82 5.86 1.70
N THR A 107 10.14 6.03 0.57
CA THR A 107 8.69 6.28 0.50
C THR A 107 7.99 5.01 0.02
N CYS A 108 6.97 4.58 0.77
CA CYS A 108 6.04 3.54 0.35
C CYS A 108 4.82 4.18 -0.31
N LEU A 109 4.49 3.76 -1.53
CA LEU A 109 3.31 4.17 -2.27
C LEU A 109 2.38 2.96 -2.47
N LEU A 110 1.17 3.06 -1.93
CA LEU A 110 0.06 2.15 -2.21
C LEU A 110 -0.92 2.83 -3.17
N PHE A 111 -1.52 2.05 -4.08
CA PHE A 111 -2.44 2.59 -5.08
C PHE A 111 -3.43 1.52 -5.54
N THR A 112 -4.57 1.96 -6.08
CA THR A 112 -5.54 1.08 -6.76
C THR A 112 -5.22 0.98 -8.25
N ASP A 113 -5.72 -0.05 -8.90
CA ASP A 113 -5.60 -0.33 -10.34
C ASP A 113 -6.07 0.85 -11.23
N GLY A 114 -6.99 1.68 -10.75
CA GLY A 114 -7.38 2.92 -11.44
C GLY A 114 -6.22 3.86 -11.79
N VAL A 115 -5.03 3.72 -11.13
CA VAL A 115 -3.80 4.44 -11.51
C VAL A 115 -3.21 3.86 -12.79
N THR A 116 -2.99 2.55 -12.83
CA THR A 116 -2.34 1.86 -13.97
C THR A 116 -3.30 1.60 -15.14
N GLU A 117 -4.60 1.51 -14.86
CA GLU A 117 -5.66 1.33 -15.85
C GLU A 117 -6.27 2.65 -16.37
N ALA A 118 -5.73 3.80 -15.93
CA ALA A 118 -6.09 5.08 -16.52
C ALA A 118 -5.86 5.05 -18.03
N MET A 119 -6.87 5.43 -18.81
CA MET A 119 -6.90 5.27 -20.27
C MET A 119 -6.85 6.64 -20.98
N ASN A 120 -6.07 6.74 -22.05
CA ASN A 120 -6.04 7.93 -22.92
C ASN A 120 -7.04 7.84 -24.08
N GLY A 121 -7.12 8.89 -24.90
CA GLY A 121 -7.99 8.95 -26.07
C GLY A 121 -7.75 7.89 -27.14
N ASP A 122 -6.54 7.33 -27.18
CA ASP A 122 -6.15 6.23 -28.08
C ASP A 122 -6.44 4.85 -27.47
N LYS A 123 -7.09 4.79 -26.32
CA LYS A 123 -7.39 3.58 -25.56
C LYS A 123 -6.16 2.83 -25.05
N GLU A 124 -5.04 3.54 -24.89
CA GLU A 124 -3.87 2.99 -24.22
C GLU A 124 -4.00 3.15 -22.70
N LEU A 125 -3.60 2.12 -21.96
CA LEU A 125 -3.48 2.19 -20.51
C LEU A 125 -2.20 2.93 -20.09
N TYR A 126 -2.24 3.62 -18.95
CA TYR A 126 -1.07 4.25 -18.36
C TYR A 126 0.03 3.21 -18.09
N GLY A 127 -0.32 2.14 -17.41
CA GLY A 127 0.48 0.95 -17.20
C GLY A 127 1.56 1.10 -16.11
N GLU A 128 2.05 -0.05 -15.65
CA GLU A 128 3.06 -0.12 -14.58
C GLU A 128 4.40 0.49 -15.00
N ALA A 129 4.82 0.28 -16.25
CA ALA A 129 6.11 0.79 -16.74
C ALA A 129 6.17 2.32 -16.68
N ARG A 130 5.12 3.03 -17.16
CA ARG A 130 5.06 4.50 -17.08
C ARG A 130 5.02 4.98 -15.63
N LEU A 131 4.28 4.26 -14.75
CA LEU A 131 4.26 4.59 -13.34
C LEU A 131 5.66 4.45 -12.71
N GLN A 132 6.36 3.36 -12.96
CA GLN A 132 7.70 3.11 -12.44
C GLN A 132 8.71 4.16 -12.91
N ASP A 133 8.69 4.52 -14.19
CA ASP A 133 9.54 5.57 -14.75
C ASP A 133 9.23 6.93 -14.13
N PHE A 134 7.95 7.24 -13.95
CA PHE A 134 7.50 8.47 -13.30
C PHE A 134 7.98 8.56 -11.86
N LEU A 135 7.84 7.48 -11.08
CA LEU A 135 8.31 7.41 -9.70
C LEU A 135 9.84 7.56 -9.61
N ALA A 136 10.57 6.94 -10.54
CA ALA A 136 12.02 7.07 -10.62
C ALA A 136 12.46 8.51 -10.88
N ALA A 137 11.74 9.23 -11.74
CA ALA A 137 12.03 10.64 -12.05
C ALA A 137 11.71 11.60 -10.89
N HIS A 138 10.79 11.22 -9.99
CA HIS A 138 10.31 12.07 -8.88
C HIS A 138 10.67 11.53 -7.51
N ARG A 139 11.71 10.72 -7.39
CA ARG A 139 12.12 10.02 -6.16
C ARG A 139 12.40 10.95 -4.95
N GLY A 140 12.81 12.19 -5.20
CA GLY A 140 13.07 13.18 -4.16
C GLY A 140 11.84 13.97 -3.69
N ALA A 141 10.67 13.72 -4.27
CA ALA A 141 9.45 14.39 -3.86
C ALA A 141 8.98 13.88 -2.48
N SER A 142 8.45 14.79 -1.67
CA SER A 142 7.76 14.39 -0.44
C SER A 142 6.52 13.55 -0.76
N PRO A 143 6.02 12.70 0.16
CA PRO A 143 4.82 11.89 -0.09
C PRO A 143 3.64 12.69 -0.64
N ARG A 144 3.38 13.87 -0.07
CA ARG A 144 2.30 14.75 -0.51
C ARG A 144 2.49 15.28 -1.93
N GLU A 145 3.72 15.73 -2.24
CA GLU A 145 4.07 16.22 -3.58
C GLU A 145 3.97 15.08 -4.59
N LEU A 146 4.47 13.89 -4.26
CA LEU A 146 4.41 12.71 -5.11
C LEU A 146 2.97 12.38 -5.51
N LEU A 147 2.04 12.33 -4.55
CA LEU A 147 0.62 12.08 -4.84
C LEU A 147 0.02 13.15 -5.76
N THR A 148 0.38 14.41 -5.56
CA THR A 148 -0.08 15.52 -6.41
C THR A 148 0.48 15.41 -7.84
N LEU A 149 1.76 15.05 -7.96
CA LEU A 149 2.43 14.88 -9.24
C LEU A 149 1.85 13.69 -10.02
N ILE A 150 1.64 12.54 -9.37
CA ILE A 150 1.00 11.36 -10.00
C ILE A 150 -0.39 11.73 -10.50
N PHE A 151 -1.21 12.35 -9.66
CA PHE A 151 -2.57 12.73 -10.06
C PHE A 151 -2.57 13.69 -11.26
N SER A 152 -1.70 14.69 -11.26
CA SER A 152 -1.55 15.64 -12.37
C SER A 152 -1.09 14.95 -13.66
N GLU A 153 -0.19 13.99 -13.55
CA GLU A 153 0.29 13.18 -14.68
C GLU A 153 -0.83 12.32 -15.27
N LEU A 154 -1.64 11.67 -14.42
CA LEU A 154 -2.78 10.88 -14.87
C LEU A 154 -3.85 11.75 -15.57
N VAL A 155 -4.12 12.95 -15.07
CA VAL A 155 -5.02 13.91 -15.71
C VAL A 155 -4.48 14.30 -17.09
N ARG A 156 -3.17 14.59 -17.20
CA ARG A 156 -2.49 14.94 -18.45
C ARG A 156 -2.53 13.77 -19.45
N PHE A 157 -2.23 12.55 -18.99
CA PHE A 157 -2.24 11.34 -19.83
C PHE A 157 -3.62 11.03 -20.39
N ARG A 158 -4.65 11.13 -19.55
CA ARG A 158 -6.03 10.85 -19.90
C ARG A 158 -6.62 11.87 -20.89
N GLY A 159 -6.20 13.15 -20.78
CA GLY A 159 -6.78 14.23 -21.57
C GLY A 159 -8.28 14.42 -21.27
N GLU A 160 -9.11 14.36 -22.30
CA GLU A 160 -10.57 14.53 -22.19
C GLU A 160 -11.33 13.21 -21.89
N GLU A 161 -10.65 12.07 -21.88
CA GLU A 161 -11.30 10.79 -21.57
C GLU A 161 -11.83 10.77 -20.13
N PRO A 162 -13.03 10.24 -19.89
CA PRO A 162 -13.54 10.10 -18.54
C PRO A 162 -12.69 9.14 -17.71
N GLN A 163 -12.69 9.33 -16.39
CA GLN A 163 -12.02 8.40 -15.48
C GLN A 163 -12.68 7.03 -15.56
N SER A 164 -11.88 5.97 -15.78
CA SER A 164 -12.35 4.59 -15.98
C SER A 164 -12.67 3.90 -14.67
N ASP A 165 -11.93 4.20 -13.59
CA ASP A 165 -12.08 3.58 -12.28
C ASP A 165 -11.65 4.54 -11.16
N ASP A 166 -11.97 4.20 -9.91
CA ASP A 166 -11.62 4.98 -8.73
C ASP A 166 -10.11 4.97 -8.47
N ILE A 167 -9.52 6.16 -8.40
CA ILE A 167 -8.10 6.35 -8.09
C ILE A 167 -7.97 6.63 -6.60
N THR A 168 -7.37 5.68 -5.89
CA THR A 168 -6.97 5.86 -4.49
C THR A 168 -5.48 5.66 -4.35
N MET A 169 -4.83 6.57 -3.64
CA MET A 169 -3.39 6.51 -3.39
C MET A 169 -3.08 6.88 -1.94
N LEU A 170 -2.13 6.18 -1.35
CA LEU A 170 -1.57 6.48 -0.04
C LEU A 170 -0.04 6.45 -0.14
N ALA A 171 0.63 7.50 0.33
CA ALA A 171 2.08 7.52 0.41
C ALA A 171 2.55 7.92 1.81
N PHE A 172 3.57 7.24 2.31
CA PHE A 172 4.25 7.61 3.54
C PHE A 172 5.76 7.37 3.43
N CYS A 173 6.54 8.18 4.11
CA CYS A 173 8.01 8.10 4.11
C CYS A 173 8.50 7.83 5.52
N ARG A 174 9.53 6.99 5.66
CA ARG A 174 10.27 6.87 6.90
C ARG A 174 11.23 8.05 7.02
N THR A 175 10.88 8.98 7.91
CA THR A 175 11.76 10.12 8.24
C THR A 175 12.80 9.72 9.27
N HIS A 176 13.91 10.45 9.30
CA HIS A 176 14.93 10.28 10.31
C HIS A 176 14.31 10.43 11.72
N SER A 177 14.50 9.45 12.61
CA SER A 177 14.10 9.60 14.01
C SER A 177 15.00 10.66 14.64
N ALA A 178 14.48 11.86 14.82
CA ALA A 178 15.17 12.85 15.63
C ALA A 178 15.38 12.23 17.02
N SER A 179 16.64 11.98 17.38
CA SER A 179 17.02 11.57 18.72
C SER A 179 16.34 12.53 19.72
N VAL A 180 15.40 12.02 20.50
CA VAL A 180 14.81 12.78 21.60
C VAL A 180 15.97 13.10 22.53
N ALA A 181 16.45 14.35 22.49
CA ALA A 181 17.47 14.83 23.42
C ALA A 181 16.96 14.58 24.83
N GLN A 182 17.63 13.70 25.55
CA GLN A 182 17.36 13.50 26.99
C GLN A 182 17.42 14.86 27.69
N PRO A 183 16.40 15.23 28.47
CA PRO A 183 16.48 16.44 29.26
C PRO A 183 17.68 16.35 30.17
N ALA A 184 18.57 17.35 30.11
CA ALA A 184 19.76 17.45 30.92
C ALA A 184 19.36 17.33 32.39
N SER A 185 19.97 16.37 33.12
CA SER A 185 19.78 16.21 34.55
C SER A 185 20.16 17.51 35.27
N PRO A 186 19.37 18.00 36.23
CA PRO A 186 19.74 19.19 36.98
C PRO A 186 21.02 18.93 37.76
N ARG A 187 22.02 19.77 37.55
CA ARG A 187 23.25 19.78 38.36
C ARG A 187 22.87 20.17 39.78
N THR A 188 22.97 19.26 40.72
CA THR A 188 22.96 19.55 42.14
C THR A 188 24.29 20.22 42.49
N SER A 189 24.24 21.53 42.74
CA SER A 189 25.33 22.26 43.37
C SER A 189 25.25 22.04 44.86
N SER A 190 26.33 21.50 45.41
CA SER A 190 26.65 21.46 46.86
C SER A 190 27.32 22.75 47.27
#